data_9f530448e6206a33a9510ed1bab238ed
#
_entry.id   9f530448e6206a33a9510ed1bab238ed
#
_cell.length_a   1.000
_cell.length_b   1.000
_cell.length_c   1.000
_cell.angle_alpha   90.00
_cell.angle_beta   90.00
_cell.angle_gamma   90.00
#
_symmetry.space_group_name_H-M   'P 1'
#
loop_
_entity.id
_entity.type
_entity.pdbx_description
1 polymer ?
#
loop_
_entity_poly.entity_id
_entity_poly.type
_entity_poly.pdbx_seq_one_letter_code
_entity_poly.pdbx_strand_id
1 'polypeptide(L)'
;MTRLEATRAICAVAGDAAIIASLGHPAYDLFAAGDRPRNFYTWGSMGLATSIGLGLALARPDIRVFVLDGDGSLLMNLGSLATIGLLHPPNLIVIVMDNEEYATTGGQPTPTAYGADLDAAARAMRVDATTVRTVPELAAAVGRQGSLVVVAKVTESAPTAKPPLDYVGIVDRFMTALGEVRG
;
A
#
# COMPACT_ATOMS: atom_id res chain seq x y z
N MET A 1 -6.40 15.18 -4.19
CA MET A 1 -6.00 15.01 -2.77
C MET A 1 -4.50 14.85 -2.70
N THR A 2 -3.88 15.34 -1.63
CA THR A 2 -2.47 15.08 -1.39
C THR A 2 -2.24 13.64 -0.93
N ARG A 3 -1.02 13.13 -1.08
CA ARG A 3 -0.64 11.79 -0.62
C ARG A 3 -0.84 11.61 0.89
N LEU A 4 -0.50 12.63 1.70
CA LEU A 4 -0.72 12.60 3.15
C LEU A 4 -2.19 12.60 3.55
N GLU A 5 -3.06 13.37 2.85
CA GLU A 5 -4.51 13.34 3.06
C GLU A 5 -5.08 11.95 2.76
N ALA A 6 -4.66 11.33 1.66
CA ALA A 6 -5.03 9.98 1.30
C ALA A 6 -4.62 8.98 2.40
N THR A 7 -3.36 9.06 2.87
CA THR A 7 -2.85 8.17 3.92
C THR A 7 -3.62 8.31 5.23
N ARG A 8 -3.93 9.55 5.64
CA ARG A 8 -4.75 9.80 6.84
C ARG A 8 -6.15 9.22 6.72
N ALA A 9 -6.78 9.33 5.55
CA ALA A 9 -8.09 8.74 5.29
C ALA A 9 -8.06 7.20 5.39
N ILE A 10 -7.00 6.58 4.88
CA ILE A 10 -6.81 5.13 4.99
C ILE A 10 -6.63 4.74 6.47
N CYS A 11 -5.79 5.44 7.22
CA CYS A 11 -5.57 5.18 8.64
C CYS A 11 -6.86 5.30 9.46
N ALA A 12 -7.74 6.26 9.13
CA ALA A 12 -9.01 6.44 9.81
C ALA A 12 -9.98 5.26 9.61
N VAL A 13 -9.89 4.56 8.48
CA VAL A 13 -10.73 3.39 8.16
C VAL A 13 -10.06 2.07 8.58
N ALA A 14 -8.74 2.07 8.74
CA ALA A 14 -7.96 0.85 8.93
C ALA A 14 -8.30 0.10 10.23
N GLY A 15 -8.70 0.79 11.32
CA GLY A 15 -8.91 0.12 12.60
C GLY A 15 -7.73 -0.74 13.01
N ASP A 16 -7.98 -2.04 13.24
CA ASP A 16 -6.95 -3.04 13.61
C ASP A 16 -6.25 -3.70 12.41
N ALA A 17 -6.49 -3.25 11.19
CA ALA A 17 -5.83 -3.79 10.02
C ALA A 17 -4.30 -3.63 10.08
N ALA A 18 -3.58 -4.58 9.50
CA ALA A 18 -2.17 -4.44 9.22
C ALA A 18 -1.98 -3.53 8.01
N ILE A 19 -1.02 -2.59 8.07
CA ILE A 19 -0.67 -1.72 6.96
C ILE A 19 0.79 -1.94 6.58
N ILE A 20 1.03 -2.33 5.34
CA ILE A 20 2.37 -2.51 4.78
C ILE A 20 2.63 -1.35 3.83
N ALA A 21 3.63 -0.54 4.12
CA ALA A 21 4.01 0.58 3.29
C ALA A 21 5.28 0.30 2.49
N SER A 22 5.22 0.58 1.20
CA SER A 22 6.38 0.62 0.32
C SER A 22 7.37 1.68 0.79
N LEU A 23 8.63 1.51 0.41
CA LEU A 23 9.71 2.44 0.75
C LEU A 23 9.41 3.88 0.29
N GLY A 24 10.12 4.82 0.88
CA GLY A 24 10.03 6.23 0.50
C GLY A 24 8.77 6.91 1.01
N HIS A 25 8.14 7.68 0.17
CA HIS A 25 7.02 8.54 0.57
C HIS A 25 5.82 7.77 1.16
N PRO A 26 5.37 6.61 0.66
CA PRO A 26 4.30 5.86 1.33
C PRO A 26 4.61 5.51 2.79
N ALA A 27 5.87 5.11 3.08
CA ALA A 27 6.30 4.83 4.45
C ALA A 27 6.38 6.10 5.31
N TYR A 28 6.85 7.21 4.73
CA TYR A 28 6.98 8.49 5.44
C TYR A 28 5.61 9.06 5.81
N ASP A 29 4.67 9.03 4.88
CA ASP A 29 3.31 9.53 5.12
C ASP A 29 2.54 8.65 6.09
N LEU A 30 2.72 7.33 6.04
CA LEU A 30 2.11 6.42 7.01
C LEU A 30 2.65 6.70 8.43
N PHE A 31 3.96 6.92 8.57
CA PHE A 31 4.55 7.27 9.85
C PHE A 31 4.05 8.64 10.35
N ALA A 32 3.97 9.64 9.47
CA ALA A 32 3.46 10.97 9.78
C ALA A 32 1.95 10.99 10.09
N ALA A 33 1.18 10.08 9.53
CA ALA A 33 -0.25 9.94 9.81
C ALA A 33 -0.55 9.32 11.19
N GLY A 34 0.42 8.61 11.76
CA GLY A 34 0.35 7.99 13.09
C GLY A 34 0.97 6.59 13.09
N ASP A 35 2.08 6.44 13.81
CA ASP A 35 2.73 5.13 13.92
C ASP A 35 1.92 4.19 14.81
N ARG A 36 1.81 2.93 14.39
CA ARG A 36 1.09 1.86 15.09
C ARG A 36 1.90 0.57 15.06
N PRO A 37 1.76 -0.31 16.06
CA PRO A 37 2.45 -1.61 16.04
C PRO A 37 2.16 -2.46 14.79
N ARG A 38 0.98 -2.33 14.21
CA ARG A 38 0.55 -3.03 12.98
C ARG A 38 0.88 -2.28 11.68
N ASN A 39 1.77 -1.27 11.74
CA ASN A 39 2.36 -0.66 10.56
C ASN A 39 3.73 -1.28 10.28
N PHE A 40 3.92 -1.77 9.07
CA PHE A 40 5.18 -2.32 8.57
C PHE A 40 5.77 -1.40 7.51
N TYR A 41 7.00 -0.98 7.70
CA TYR A 41 7.70 -0.08 6.80
C TYR A 41 8.80 -0.83 6.06
N THR A 42 8.75 -0.84 4.73
CA THR A 42 9.86 -1.35 3.93
C THR A 42 10.87 -0.22 3.70
N TRP A 43 12.16 -0.54 3.84
CA TRP A 43 13.26 0.40 3.65
C TRP A 43 14.04 0.18 2.36
N GLY A 44 13.66 -0.78 1.63
CA GLY A 44 14.16 -1.19 0.34
C GLY A 44 13.09 -2.00 -0.35
N SER A 45 13.49 -2.90 -1.24
CA SER A 45 12.57 -3.85 -1.84
C SER A 45 11.45 -3.17 -2.64
N MET A 46 11.79 -2.15 -3.42
CA MET A 46 10.84 -1.53 -4.36
C MET A 46 10.17 -2.61 -5.21
N GLY A 47 8.85 -2.55 -5.36
CA GLY A 47 8.06 -3.55 -6.06
C GLY A 47 7.60 -4.73 -5.21
N LEU A 48 8.03 -4.85 -3.94
CA LEU A 48 7.71 -6.04 -3.13
C LEU A 48 6.63 -5.81 -2.07
N ALA A 49 6.21 -4.57 -1.79
CA ALA A 49 5.21 -4.29 -0.77
C ALA A 49 3.91 -5.06 -1.01
N THR A 50 3.43 -5.08 -2.26
CA THR A 50 2.23 -5.83 -2.67
C THR A 50 2.39 -7.33 -2.45
N SER A 51 3.56 -7.92 -2.76
CA SER A 51 3.83 -9.33 -2.52
C SER A 51 3.93 -9.67 -1.03
N ILE A 52 4.51 -8.80 -0.21
CA ILE A 52 4.56 -8.95 1.25
C ILE A 52 3.14 -8.93 1.82
N GLY A 53 2.30 -7.97 1.37
CA GLY A 53 0.91 -7.88 1.79
C GLY A 53 0.09 -9.11 1.39
N LEU A 54 0.29 -9.62 0.18
CA LEU A 54 -0.35 -10.86 -0.27
C LEU A 54 0.05 -12.05 0.64
N GLY A 55 1.34 -12.20 0.92
CA GLY A 55 1.83 -13.26 1.81
C GLY A 55 1.18 -13.19 3.20
N LEU A 56 1.09 -11.99 3.78
CA LEU A 56 0.43 -11.79 5.07
C LEU A 56 -1.07 -12.09 4.99
N ALA A 57 -1.76 -11.63 3.97
CA ALA A 57 -3.19 -11.86 3.81
C ALA A 57 -3.55 -13.36 3.70
N LEU A 58 -2.69 -14.14 3.05
CA LEU A 58 -2.83 -15.59 2.95
C LEU A 58 -2.53 -16.31 4.27
N ALA A 59 -1.49 -15.87 4.98
CA ALA A 59 -1.10 -16.46 6.26
C ALA A 59 -2.09 -16.10 7.40
N ARG A 60 -2.73 -14.94 7.32
CA ARG A 60 -3.63 -14.41 8.35
C ARG A 60 -4.95 -13.93 7.74
N PRO A 61 -5.83 -14.86 7.35
CA PRO A 61 -7.14 -14.53 6.76
C PRO A 61 -8.09 -13.81 7.74
N ASP A 62 -7.79 -13.87 9.02
CA ASP A 62 -8.50 -13.20 10.13
C ASP A 62 -8.18 -11.70 10.25
N ILE A 63 -7.11 -11.22 9.61
CA ILE A 63 -6.65 -9.83 9.69
C ILE A 63 -6.83 -9.15 8.34
N ARG A 64 -7.42 -7.96 8.32
CA ARG A 64 -7.39 -7.11 7.12
C ARG A 64 -5.99 -6.61 6.86
N VAL A 65 -5.57 -6.63 5.61
CA VAL A 65 -4.26 -6.18 5.16
C VAL A 65 -4.42 -5.07 4.13
N PHE A 66 -3.86 -3.92 4.43
CA PHE A 66 -3.71 -2.82 3.49
C PHE A 66 -2.26 -2.73 3.04
N VAL A 67 -2.05 -2.52 1.75
CA VAL A 67 -0.74 -2.21 1.18
C VAL A 67 -0.77 -0.80 0.65
N LEU A 68 0.16 0.05 1.08
CA LEU A 68 0.41 1.36 0.50
C LEU A 68 1.62 1.24 -0.43
N ASP A 69 1.37 1.19 -1.72
CA ASP A 69 2.41 1.08 -2.74
C ASP A 69 2.46 2.35 -3.60
N GLY A 70 3.54 2.57 -4.31
CA GLY A 70 3.63 3.60 -5.34
C GLY A 70 3.35 3.04 -6.73
N ASP A 71 2.93 3.86 -7.67
CA ASP A 71 2.70 3.50 -9.06
C ASP A 71 3.95 2.90 -9.72
N GLY A 72 5.09 3.57 -9.62
CA GLY A 72 6.35 3.05 -10.13
C GLY A 72 6.83 1.79 -9.39
N SER A 73 6.51 1.65 -8.11
CA SER A 73 6.83 0.45 -7.32
C SER A 73 6.00 -0.74 -7.77
N LEU A 74 4.68 -0.60 -7.91
CA LEU A 74 3.81 -1.66 -8.40
C LEU A 74 4.20 -2.10 -9.82
N LEU A 75 4.55 -1.15 -10.70
CA LEU A 75 5.00 -1.44 -12.06
C LEU A 75 6.25 -2.32 -12.12
N MET A 76 7.16 -2.23 -11.14
CA MET A 76 8.33 -3.11 -11.06
C MET A 76 7.98 -4.58 -10.83
N ASN A 77 6.82 -4.86 -10.24
CA ASN A 77 6.38 -6.23 -9.93
C ASN A 77 4.88 -6.42 -10.23
N LEU A 78 4.47 -5.99 -11.42
CA LEU A 78 3.09 -6.05 -11.86
C LEU A 78 2.53 -7.49 -11.85
N GLY A 79 3.39 -8.50 -11.98
CA GLY A 79 3.04 -9.91 -11.88
C GLY A 79 2.43 -10.32 -10.54
N SER A 80 2.64 -9.55 -9.46
CA SER A 80 1.97 -9.78 -8.18
C SER A 80 0.44 -9.71 -8.29
N LEU A 81 -0.08 -8.89 -9.19
CA LEU A 81 -1.53 -8.80 -9.46
C LEU A 81 -2.09 -10.11 -10.04
N ALA A 82 -1.33 -10.80 -10.88
CA ALA A 82 -1.73 -12.10 -11.43
C ALA A 82 -1.89 -13.14 -10.30
N THR A 83 -0.99 -13.13 -9.32
CA THR A 83 -1.08 -14.01 -8.15
C THR A 83 -2.26 -13.65 -7.25
N ILE A 84 -2.53 -12.36 -7.04
CA ILE A 84 -3.73 -11.90 -6.32
C ILE A 84 -4.99 -12.37 -7.05
N GLY A 85 -5.05 -12.20 -8.38
CA GLY A 85 -6.18 -12.64 -9.21
C GLY A 85 -6.36 -14.15 -9.30
N LEU A 86 -5.33 -14.94 -8.98
CA LEU A 86 -5.41 -16.38 -8.86
C LEU A 86 -5.96 -16.81 -7.48
N LEU A 87 -5.49 -16.17 -6.41
CA LEU A 87 -5.72 -16.62 -5.04
C LEU A 87 -6.91 -15.92 -4.37
N HIS A 88 -7.31 -14.74 -4.84
CA HIS A 88 -8.45 -13.95 -4.36
C HIS A 88 -8.55 -13.85 -2.82
N PRO A 89 -7.49 -13.41 -2.10
CA PRO A 89 -7.56 -13.31 -0.65
C PRO A 89 -8.65 -12.29 -0.24
N PRO A 90 -9.62 -12.68 0.62
CA PRO A 90 -10.78 -11.83 0.89
C PRO A 90 -10.49 -10.61 1.76
N ASN A 91 -9.27 -10.49 2.25
CA ASN A 91 -8.84 -9.53 3.27
C ASN A 91 -7.71 -8.58 2.80
N LEU A 92 -7.41 -8.53 1.50
CA LEU A 92 -6.32 -7.72 0.94
C LEU A 92 -6.84 -6.52 0.14
N ILE A 93 -6.38 -5.33 0.48
CA ILE A 93 -6.56 -4.13 -0.35
C ILE A 93 -5.20 -3.52 -0.66
N VAL A 94 -4.89 -3.39 -1.93
CA VAL A 94 -3.69 -2.71 -2.43
C VAL A 94 -4.07 -1.30 -2.84
N ILE A 95 -3.50 -0.30 -2.19
CA ILE A 95 -3.70 1.11 -2.49
C ILE A 95 -2.44 1.64 -3.17
N VAL A 96 -2.58 2.03 -4.42
CA VAL A 96 -1.50 2.59 -5.23
C VAL A 96 -1.57 4.11 -5.16
N MET A 97 -0.60 4.72 -4.52
CA MET A 97 -0.42 6.17 -4.49
C MET A 97 0.19 6.63 -5.82
N ASP A 98 -0.68 6.94 -6.78
CA ASP A 98 -0.29 7.28 -8.15
C ASP A 98 -0.11 8.80 -8.27
N ASN A 99 1.14 9.25 -8.17
CA ASN A 99 1.58 10.63 -8.35
C ASN A 99 2.27 10.85 -9.71
N GLU A 100 2.37 9.80 -10.53
CA GLU A 100 2.97 9.83 -11.86
C GLU A 100 4.48 10.13 -11.87
N GLU A 101 5.16 9.98 -10.69
CA GLU A 101 6.58 10.31 -10.54
C GLU A 101 7.35 9.34 -9.63
N TYR A 102 8.62 9.15 -9.94
CA TYR A 102 9.62 8.57 -9.03
C TYR A 102 10.14 9.65 -8.06
N ALA A 103 9.27 10.18 -7.23
CA ALA A 103 9.52 11.37 -6.42
C ALA A 103 10.69 11.23 -5.43
N THR A 104 11.03 10.01 -5.00
CA THR A 104 12.14 9.76 -4.06
C THR A 104 13.51 9.81 -4.71
N THR A 105 13.59 9.66 -6.04
CA THR A 105 14.86 9.53 -6.80
C THR A 105 15.05 10.59 -7.87
N GLY A 106 14.28 11.68 -7.81
CA GLY A 106 14.50 12.85 -8.67
C GLY A 106 13.31 13.30 -9.51
N GLY A 107 12.09 12.78 -9.26
CA GLY A 107 10.87 13.24 -9.91
C GLY A 107 10.76 12.85 -11.39
N GLN A 108 11.43 11.79 -11.82
CA GLN A 108 11.28 11.28 -13.17
C GLN A 108 9.85 10.76 -13.35
N PRO A 109 9.21 11.02 -14.51
CA PRO A 109 7.86 10.52 -14.74
C PRO A 109 7.83 8.99 -14.78
N THR A 110 6.81 8.41 -14.16
CA THR A 110 6.50 6.99 -14.28
C THR A 110 5.70 6.72 -15.56
N PRO A 111 5.55 5.46 -15.99
CA PRO A 111 4.68 5.12 -17.13
C PRO A 111 3.23 5.58 -16.98
N THR A 112 2.72 5.77 -15.75
CA THR A 112 1.36 6.27 -15.53
C THR A 112 1.18 7.72 -15.99
N ALA A 113 2.25 8.54 -16.00
CA ALA A 113 2.27 9.88 -16.57
C ALA A 113 2.04 9.86 -18.11
N TYR A 114 2.29 8.73 -18.74
CA TYR A 114 2.14 8.52 -20.19
C TYR A 114 0.96 7.60 -20.53
N GLY A 115 0.04 7.38 -19.59
CA GLY A 115 -1.20 6.67 -19.84
C GLY A 115 -1.18 5.17 -19.51
N ALA A 116 -0.16 4.65 -18.84
CA ALA A 116 -0.24 3.29 -18.29
C ALA A 116 -1.36 3.23 -17.24
N ASP A 117 -2.33 2.33 -17.46
CA ASP A 117 -3.53 2.21 -16.64
C ASP A 117 -3.43 1.01 -15.71
N LEU A 118 -3.15 1.29 -14.42
CA LEU A 118 -3.00 0.27 -13.39
C LEU A 118 -4.34 -0.37 -12.98
N ASP A 119 -5.45 0.37 -13.09
CA ASP A 119 -6.80 -0.16 -12.87
C ASP A 119 -7.11 -1.22 -13.94
N ALA A 120 -6.94 -0.87 -15.22
CA ALA A 120 -7.13 -1.79 -16.33
C ALA A 120 -6.20 -3.01 -16.23
N ALA A 121 -4.94 -2.82 -15.83
CA ALA A 121 -3.98 -3.91 -15.64
C ALA A 121 -4.43 -4.87 -14.53
N ALA A 122 -4.93 -4.37 -13.40
CA ALA A 122 -5.46 -5.20 -12.31
C ALA A 122 -6.68 -6.00 -12.77
N ARG A 123 -7.61 -5.37 -13.47
CA ARG A 123 -8.82 -6.04 -14.02
C ARG A 123 -8.46 -7.11 -15.04
N ALA A 124 -7.46 -6.85 -15.90
CA ALA A 124 -6.97 -7.85 -16.87
C ALA A 124 -6.40 -9.09 -16.17
N MET A 125 -5.90 -8.94 -14.94
CA MET A 125 -5.42 -10.03 -14.08
C MET A 125 -6.50 -10.56 -13.12
N ARG A 126 -7.79 -10.22 -13.37
CA ARG A 126 -8.96 -10.70 -12.60
C ARG A 126 -8.98 -10.22 -11.15
N VAL A 127 -8.40 -9.07 -10.86
CA VAL A 127 -8.52 -8.38 -9.57
C VAL A 127 -9.49 -7.21 -9.75
N ASP A 128 -10.46 -7.07 -8.85
CA ASP A 128 -11.30 -5.88 -8.82
C ASP A 128 -10.42 -4.64 -8.62
N ALA A 129 -10.72 -3.59 -9.36
CA ALA A 129 -9.96 -2.36 -9.27
C ALA A 129 -10.85 -1.11 -9.43
N THR A 130 -10.39 -0.01 -8.90
CA THR A 130 -11.04 1.30 -9.04
C THR A 130 -10.02 2.43 -8.95
N THR A 131 -10.19 3.45 -9.78
CA THR A 131 -9.41 4.69 -9.69
C THR A 131 -10.21 5.74 -8.93
N VAL A 132 -9.59 6.38 -7.95
CA VAL A 132 -10.18 7.40 -7.08
C VAL A 132 -9.37 8.69 -7.10
N ARG A 133 -10.02 9.84 -6.94
CA ARG A 133 -9.39 11.16 -7.02
C ARG A 133 -9.67 12.03 -5.79
N THR A 134 -10.58 11.61 -4.94
CA THR A 134 -11.00 12.36 -3.76
C THR A 134 -10.93 11.51 -2.49
N VAL A 135 -10.78 12.17 -1.35
CA VAL A 135 -10.76 11.49 -0.04
C VAL A 135 -12.05 10.69 0.23
N PRO A 136 -13.27 11.20 -0.05
CA PRO A 136 -14.49 10.42 0.13
C PRO A 136 -14.56 9.16 -0.73
N GLU A 137 -14.14 9.23 -2.01
CA GLU A 137 -14.08 8.07 -2.89
C GLU A 137 -13.08 7.02 -2.36
N LEU A 138 -11.90 7.47 -1.91
CA LEU A 138 -10.89 6.59 -1.32
C LEU A 138 -11.42 5.90 -0.07
N ALA A 139 -12.01 6.65 0.87
CA ALA A 139 -12.56 6.08 2.10
C ALA A 139 -13.65 5.03 1.81
N ALA A 140 -14.53 5.30 0.85
CA ALA A 140 -15.55 4.35 0.41
C ALA A 140 -14.93 3.08 -0.22
N ALA A 141 -13.90 3.24 -1.06
CA ALA A 141 -13.23 2.11 -1.72
C ALA A 141 -12.51 1.22 -0.70
N VAL A 142 -11.71 1.79 0.22
CA VAL A 142 -10.98 1.02 1.23
C VAL A 142 -11.89 0.44 2.33
N GLY A 143 -13.13 0.90 2.45
CA GLY A 143 -14.16 0.32 3.31
C GLY A 143 -14.73 -1.01 2.79
N ARG A 144 -14.52 -1.36 1.51
CA ARG A 144 -15.04 -2.58 0.90
C ARG A 144 -14.36 -3.84 1.46
N GLN A 145 -15.02 -4.97 1.28
CA GLN A 145 -14.46 -6.31 1.54
C GLN A 145 -13.99 -6.94 0.24
N GLY A 146 -13.08 -7.90 0.32
CA GLY A 146 -12.55 -8.63 -0.83
C GLY A 146 -11.17 -8.15 -1.28
N SER A 147 -10.61 -8.81 -2.29
CA SER A 147 -9.39 -8.35 -2.97
C SER A 147 -9.72 -7.15 -3.84
N LEU A 148 -9.01 -6.05 -3.62
CA LEU A 148 -9.24 -4.82 -4.37
C LEU A 148 -7.92 -4.09 -4.61
N VAL A 149 -7.75 -3.55 -5.81
CA VAL A 149 -6.73 -2.55 -6.12
C VAL A 149 -7.39 -1.17 -6.20
N VAL A 150 -6.91 -0.23 -5.43
CA VAL A 150 -7.38 1.16 -5.44
C VAL A 150 -6.25 2.04 -5.99
N VAL A 151 -6.41 2.56 -7.19
CA VAL A 151 -5.47 3.54 -7.77
C VAL A 151 -5.89 4.93 -7.30
N ALA A 152 -5.19 5.46 -6.31
CA ALA A 152 -5.45 6.78 -5.75
C ALA A 152 -4.59 7.83 -6.47
N LYS A 153 -5.22 8.64 -7.32
CA LYS A 153 -4.54 9.78 -7.96
C LYS A 153 -4.26 10.85 -6.91
N VAL A 154 -3.00 11.08 -6.62
CA VAL A 154 -2.53 11.98 -5.57
C VAL A 154 -1.59 13.04 -6.13
N THR A 155 -1.51 14.16 -5.42
CA THR A 155 -0.49 15.17 -5.64
C THR A 155 0.58 15.04 -4.55
N GLU A 156 1.79 15.50 -4.87
CA GLU A 156 2.89 15.50 -3.94
C GLU A 156 2.60 16.33 -2.68
N SER A 157 3.16 15.87 -1.58
CA SER A 157 3.30 16.60 -0.34
C SER A 157 4.71 16.34 0.20
N ALA A 158 5.33 17.37 0.77
CA ALA A 158 6.63 17.18 1.41
C ALA A 158 6.51 16.18 2.57
N PRO A 159 7.39 15.20 2.69
CA PRO A 159 7.36 14.28 3.82
C PRO A 159 7.69 15.04 5.11
N THR A 160 6.86 14.85 6.14
CA THR A 160 6.99 15.54 7.43
C THR A 160 7.68 14.71 8.49
N ALA A 161 7.81 13.40 8.28
CA ALA A 161 8.44 12.46 9.20
C ALA A 161 8.97 11.25 8.44
N LYS A 162 9.89 10.52 9.07
CA LYS A 162 10.42 9.25 8.55
C LYS A 162 10.41 8.22 9.68
N PRO A 163 10.01 6.97 9.42
CA PRO A 163 10.15 5.91 10.42
C PRO A 163 11.63 5.66 10.72
N PRO A 164 11.97 5.11 11.90
CA PRO A 164 13.35 4.78 12.24
C PRO A 164 13.91 3.69 11.32
N LEU A 165 15.22 3.74 11.05
CA LEU A 165 15.96 2.70 10.31
C LEU A 165 16.28 1.51 11.24
N ASP A 166 15.25 0.95 11.85
CA ASP A 166 15.34 -0.19 12.74
C ASP A 166 14.60 -1.39 12.14
N TYR A 167 15.26 -2.10 11.26
CA TYR A 167 14.65 -3.23 10.52
C TYR A 167 14.21 -4.36 11.46
N VAL A 168 15.03 -4.67 12.46
CA VAL A 168 14.75 -5.75 13.42
C VAL A 168 13.59 -5.36 14.32
N GLY A 169 13.64 -4.18 14.91
CA GLY A 169 12.57 -3.68 15.78
C GLY A 169 11.24 -3.51 15.08
N ILE A 170 11.24 -3.09 13.80
CA ILE A 170 10.00 -3.02 12.98
C ILE A 170 9.39 -4.42 12.82
N VAL A 171 10.20 -5.42 12.47
CA VAL A 171 9.73 -6.80 12.30
C VAL A 171 9.23 -7.37 13.63
N ASP A 172 10.00 -7.25 14.70
CA ASP A 172 9.64 -7.81 16.01
C ASP A 172 8.36 -7.18 16.57
N ARG A 173 8.23 -5.84 16.45
CA ARG A 173 7.03 -5.11 16.86
C ARG A 173 5.81 -5.55 16.04
N PHE A 174 5.96 -5.67 14.73
CA PHE A 174 4.88 -6.05 13.83
C PHE A 174 4.42 -7.49 14.09
N MET A 175 5.36 -8.44 14.17
CA MET A 175 5.05 -9.85 14.47
C MET A 175 4.35 -9.99 15.82
N THR A 176 4.86 -9.33 16.87
CA THR A 176 4.24 -9.31 18.19
C THR A 176 2.81 -8.78 18.14
N ALA A 177 2.57 -7.69 17.39
CA ALA A 177 1.25 -7.09 17.24
C ALA A 177 0.27 -7.97 16.47
N LEU A 178 0.76 -8.90 15.66
CA LEU A 178 -0.04 -9.91 14.96
C LEU A 178 -0.31 -11.16 15.84
N GLY A 179 0.25 -11.23 17.06
CA GLY A 179 0.13 -12.37 17.95
C GLY A 179 1.15 -13.47 17.68
N GLU A 180 2.18 -13.21 16.88
CA GLU A 180 3.27 -14.14 16.61
C GLU A 180 4.43 -13.87 17.60
N VAL A 181 4.84 -14.89 18.33
CA VAL A 181 6.04 -14.83 19.18
C VAL A 181 7.17 -15.54 18.43
N ARG A 182 8.30 -14.87 18.23
CA ARG A 182 9.50 -15.56 17.76
C ARG A 182 9.96 -16.52 18.85
N GLY A 183 9.92 -17.82 18.55
CA GLY A 183 10.53 -18.86 19.37
C GLY A 183 12.06 -18.79 19.32
#